data_d04838d9c96626c67fa263be1746dd39
#
_entry.id   d04838d9c96626c67fa263be1746dd39
#
_cell.length_a   1.000
_cell.length_b   1.000
_cell.length_c   1.000
_cell.angle_alpha   90.00
_cell.angle_beta   90.00
_cell.angle_gamma   90.00
#
_symmetry.space_group_name_H-M   'P 1'
#
loop_
_entity.id
_entity.type
_entity.pdbx_description
1 polymer ?
#
loop_
_entity_poly.entity_id
_entity_poly.type
_entity_poly.pdbx_seq_one_letter_code
_entity_poly.pdbx_strand_id
1 'polypeptide(L)'
;VNTARGALIEEEALEAALLNGRLAAAGLDVLATGKNVNKTLCELPNVMLLPHMGSATQEARHEMGETVILNIKMHQDGHRPPNMCIPKF
;
A
#
# COMPACT_ATOMS: atom_id res chain seq x y z
N VAL A 1 -6.62 -6.68 -5.90
CA VAL A 1 -5.51 -5.71 -5.94
C VAL A 1 -5.29 -5.15 -4.55
N ASN A 2 -4.03 -5.09 -4.11
CA ASN A 2 -3.64 -4.45 -2.85
C ASN A 2 -2.46 -3.50 -3.08
N THR A 3 -2.72 -2.22 -2.93
CA THR A 3 -1.74 -1.14 -3.02
C THR A 3 -1.64 -0.35 -1.71
N ALA A 4 -2.18 -0.89 -0.62
CA ALA A 4 -2.25 -0.22 0.68
C ALA A 4 -1.18 -0.77 1.65
N ARG A 5 -1.49 -1.86 2.33
CA ARG A 5 -0.58 -2.52 3.28
C ARG A 5 -0.74 -4.03 3.21
N GLY A 6 0.38 -4.75 3.32
CA GLY A 6 0.38 -6.21 3.29
C GLY A 6 -0.48 -6.85 4.37
N ALA A 7 -0.52 -6.27 5.56
CA ALA A 7 -1.30 -6.76 6.68
C ALA A 7 -2.83 -6.73 6.51
N LEU A 8 -3.34 -6.13 5.44
CA LEU A 8 -4.77 -6.11 5.12
C LEU A 8 -5.27 -7.42 4.50
N ILE A 9 -4.36 -8.27 4.07
CA ILE A 9 -4.66 -9.57 3.46
C ILE A 9 -3.92 -10.66 4.21
N GLU A 10 -4.63 -11.73 4.55
CA GLU A 10 -3.99 -12.96 5.00
C GLU A 10 -3.37 -13.67 3.80
N GLU A 11 -2.06 -13.73 3.74
CA GLU A 11 -1.31 -14.24 2.59
C GLU A 11 -1.56 -15.72 2.31
N GLU A 12 -1.70 -16.53 3.37
CA GLU A 12 -2.04 -17.96 3.24
C GLU A 12 -3.43 -18.17 2.62
N ALA A 13 -4.41 -17.37 3.03
CA ALA A 13 -5.75 -17.42 2.47
C ALA A 13 -5.78 -16.95 1.01
N LEU A 14 -5.01 -15.93 0.67
CA LEU A 14 -4.83 -15.46 -0.71
C LEU A 14 -4.22 -16.55 -1.58
N GLU A 15 -3.14 -17.16 -1.13
CA GLU A 15 -2.47 -18.26 -1.82
C GLU A 15 -3.43 -19.42 -2.09
N ALA A 16 -4.17 -19.87 -1.07
CA ALA A 16 -5.16 -20.92 -1.21
C ALA A 16 -6.27 -20.58 -2.23
N ALA A 17 -6.76 -19.33 -2.21
CA ALA A 17 -7.79 -18.87 -3.13
C ALA A 17 -7.31 -18.81 -4.59
N LEU A 18 -6.05 -18.47 -4.81
CA LEU A 18 -5.42 -18.47 -6.13
C LEU A 18 -5.19 -19.89 -6.65
N LEU A 19 -4.70 -20.79 -5.77
CA LEU A 19 -4.40 -22.17 -6.14
C LEU A 19 -5.65 -22.98 -6.45
N ASN A 20 -6.76 -22.75 -5.74
CA ASN A 20 -8.02 -23.48 -5.97
C ASN A 20 -8.95 -22.81 -7.00
N GLY A 21 -8.52 -21.72 -7.61
CA GLY A 21 -9.27 -21.01 -8.65
C GLY A 21 -10.43 -20.15 -8.17
N ARG A 22 -10.62 -19.98 -6.85
CA ARG A 22 -11.64 -19.06 -6.30
C ARG A 22 -11.32 -17.61 -6.65
N LEU A 23 -10.04 -17.27 -6.79
CA LEU A 23 -9.55 -15.98 -7.21
C LEU A 23 -8.80 -16.15 -8.52
N ALA A 24 -9.18 -15.42 -9.56
CA ALA A 24 -8.60 -15.56 -10.90
C ALA A 24 -7.16 -15.03 -10.97
N ALA A 25 -6.87 -13.92 -10.30
CA ALA A 25 -5.56 -13.27 -10.32
C ALA A 25 -5.39 -12.34 -9.13
N ALA A 26 -4.16 -11.92 -8.86
CA ALA A 26 -3.85 -10.90 -7.87
C ALA A 26 -2.78 -9.92 -8.36
N GLY A 27 -2.95 -8.66 -8.00
CA GLY A 27 -1.93 -7.60 -8.19
C GLY A 27 -1.59 -7.00 -6.82
N LEU A 28 -0.32 -7.12 -6.42
CA LEU A 28 0.14 -6.76 -5.09
C LEU A 28 1.36 -5.84 -5.16
N ASP A 29 1.23 -4.64 -4.65
CA ASP A 29 2.36 -3.71 -4.44
C ASP A 29 2.96 -3.84 -3.02
N VAL A 30 2.28 -4.56 -2.16
CA VAL A 30 2.65 -4.80 -0.76
C VAL A 30 2.41 -6.26 -0.37
N LEU A 31 3.24 -6.77 0.53
CA LEU A 31 3.14 -8.13 1.09
C LEU A 31 3.19 -8.07 2.62
N ALA A 32 2.48 -8.98 3.28
CA ALA A 32 2.49 -9.11 4.74
C ALA A 32 3.88 -9.43 5.29
N THR A 33 4.65 -10.21 4.54
CA THR A 33 6.02 -10.62 4.88
C THR A 33 7.07 -9.55 4.59
N GLY A 34 6.68 -8.40 4.04
CA GLY A 34 7.59 -7.30 3.70
C GLY A 34 8.65 -7.71 2.69
N LYS A 35 9.93 -7.69 3.10
CA LYS A 35 11.06 -8.03 2.23
C LYS A 35 11.23 -9.54 2.00
N ASN A 36 10.63 -10.37 2.83
CA ASN A 36 10.67 -11.82 2.66
C ASN A 36 9.55 -12.25 1.72
N VAL A 37 9.86 -12.31 0.44
CA VAL A 37 8.87 -12.60 -0.59
C VAL A 37 8.39 -14.05 -0.50
N ASN A 38 7.06 -14.23 -0.51
CA ASN A 38 6.44 -15.55 -0.57
C ASN A 38 6.76 -16.21 -1.92
N LYS A 39 7.52 -17.30 -1.89
CA LYS A 39 7.96 -17.99 -3.10
C LYS A 39 6.78 -18.53 -3.93
N THR A 40 5.75 -19.04 -3.28
CA THR A 40 4.57 -19.57 -3.98
C THR A 40 3.87 -18.48 -4.78
N LEU A 41 3.68 -17.30 -4.21
CA LEU A 41 3.11 -16.16 -4.92
C LEU A 41 3.98 -15.70 -6.10
N CYS A 42 5.31 -15.77 -5.96
CA CYS A 42 6.24 -15.43 -7.04
C CYS A 42 6.16 -16.40 -8.24
N GLU A 43 5.82 -17.65 -7.99
CA GLU A 43 5.79 -18.71 -9.01
C GLU A 43 4.44 -18.78 -9.74
N LEU A 44 3.39 -18.17 -9.19
CA LEU A 44 2.06 -18.19 -9.81
C LEU A 44 2.00 -17.24 -11.02
N PRO A 45 1.59 -17.74 -12.19
CA PRO A 45 1.56 -16.95 -13.44
C PRO A 45 0.45 -15.88 -13.44
N ASN A 46 -0.53 -15.99 -12.53
CA ASN A 46 -1.66 -15.07 -12.38
C ASN A 46 -1.48 -14.09 -11.22
N VAL A 47 -0.26 -13.93 -10.72
CA VAL A 47 0.10 -12.97 -9.66
C VAL A 47 1.11 -11.96 -10.20
N MET A 48 0.82 -10.69 -10.03
CA MET A 48 1.75 -9.59 -10.28
C MET A 48 2.22 -9.02 -8.95
N LEU A 49 3.53 -9.03 -8.72
CA LEU A 49 4.17 -8.46 -7.54
C LEU A 49 4.99 -7.24 -7.93
N LEU A 50 4.83 -6.16 -7.20
CA LEU A 50 5.60 -4.92 -7.33
C LEU A 50 6.33 -4.60 -6.02
N PRO A 51 7.45 -3.87 -6.07
CA PRO A 51 8.28 -3.62 -4.90
C PRO A 51 7.89 -2.36 -4.11
N HIS A 52 6.60 -2.21 -3.77
CA HIS A 52 6.06 -1.08 -3.00
C HIS A 52 6.35 0.26 -3.70
N MET A 53 5.89 0.39 -4.94
CA MET A 53 6.23 1.51 -5.82
C MET A 53 5.05 2.43 -6.17
N GLY A 54 3.92 2.31 -5.49
CA GLY A 54 2.72 3.10 -5.78
C GLY A 54 2.91 4.61 -5.74
N SER A 55 3.81 5.11 -4.87
CA SER A 55 4.19 6.53 -4.77
C SER A 55 5.65 6.80 -5.14
N ALA A 56 6.30 5.92 -5.88
CA ALA A 56 7.73 6.00 -6.19
C ALA A 56 8.07 6.85 -7.43
N THR A 57 7.26 7.86 -7.72
CA THR A 57 7.57 8.89 -8.73
C THR A 57 8.14 10.14 -8.07
N GLN A 58 8.90 10.94 -8.82
CA GLN A 58 9.42 12.22 -8.33
C GLN A 58 8.28 13.17 -7.97
N GLU A 59 7.26 13.24 -8.81
CA GLU A 59 6.06 14.06 -8.62
C GLU A 59 5.32 13.69 -7.33
N ALA A 60 5.03 12.40 -7.13
CA ALA A 60 4.33 11.94 -5.93
C ALA A 60 5.11 12.23 -4.65
N ARG A 61 6.42 12.00 -4.65
CA ARG A 61 7.30 12.29 -3.51
C ARG A 61 7.36 13.78 -3.21
N HIS A 62 7.41 14.62 -4.24
CA HIS A 62 7.40 16.07 -4.11
C HIS A 62 6.08 16.56 -3.50
N GLU A 63 4.94 16.11 -4.02
CA GLU A 63 3.61 16.44 -3.49
C GLU A 63 3.43 15.98 -2.04
N MET A 64 3.92 14.81 -1.68
CA MET A 64 3.89 14.32 -0.29
C MET A 64 4.67 15.27 0.63
N GLY A 65 5.87 15.70 0.22
CA GLY A 65 6.70 16.65 0.97
C GLY A 65 6.03 18.01 1.11
N GLU A 66 5.48 18.56 0.04
CA GLU A 66 4.75 19.83 0.07
C GLU A 66 3.52 19.77 0.97
N THR A 67 2.78 18.66 0.92
CA THR A 67 1.61 18.44 1.79
C THR A 67 2.00 18.46 3.27
N VAL A 68 3.10 17.81 3.63
CA VAL A 68 3.62 17.82 5.02
C VAL A 68 3.97 19.25 5.45
N ILE A 69 4.72 19.97 4.63
CA ILE A 69 5.13 21.36 4.91
C ILE A 69 3.91 22.26 5.09
N LEU A 70 2.93 22.14 4.20
CA LEU A 70 1.69 22.93 4.27
C LEU A 70 0.95 22.70 5.59
N ASN A 71 0.78 21.44 5.99
CA ASN A 71 0.09 21.10 7.24
C ASN A 71 0.83 21.65 8.46
N ILE A 72 2.16 21.56 8.49
CA ILE A 72 2.98 22.11 9.58
C ILE A 72 2.83 23.62 9.66
N LYS A 73 2.96 24.33 8.53
CA LYS A 73 2.80 25.80 8.48
C LYS A 73 1.43 26.25 8.95
N MET A 74 0.38 25.63 8.45
CA MET A 74 -0.99 25.95 8.85
C MET A 74 -1.19 25.77 10.37
N HIS A 75 -0.64 24.69 10.92
CA HIS A 75 -0.70 24.45 12.36
C HIS A 75 0.08 25.51 13.17
N GLN A 76 1.29 25.86 12.73
CA GLN A 76 2.11 26.89 13.38
C GLN A 76 1.44 28.28 13.36
N ASP A 77 0.73 28.59 12.26
CA ASP A 77 0.00 29.85 12.11
C ASP A 77 -1.36 29.87 12.86
N GLY A 78 -1.67 28.84 13.63
CA GLY A 78 -2.90 28.72 14.40
C GLY A 78 -4.12 28.33 13.57
N HIS A 79 -3.92 27.88 12.33
CA HIS A 79 -4.98 27.39 11.46
C HIS A 79 -5.11 25.86 11.54
N ARG A 80 -6.28 25.39 11.17
CA ARG A 80 -6.52 23.94 11.05
C ARG A 80 -5.74 23.37 9.86
N PRO A 81 -4.91 22.33 10.06
CA PRO A 81 -4.24 21.66 8.96
C PRO A 81 -5.26 21.07 7.97
N PRO A 82 -5.07 21.26 6.64
CA PRO A 82 -6.06 20.84 5.65
C PRO A 82 -6.24 19.32 5.57
N ASN A 83 -5.20 18.55 5.88
CA ASN A 83 -5.20 17.10 5.80
C ASN A 83 -5.25 16.41 7.17
N MET A 84 -5.86 17.05 8.16
CA MET A 84 -5.95 16.51 9.52
C MET A 84 -6.77 15.21 9.54
N CYS A 85 -6.15 14.14 10.03
CA CYS A 85 -6.83 12.88 10.29
C CYS A 85 -7.59 12.98 11.63
N ILE A 86 -8.91 12.98 11.57
CA ILE A 86 -9.76 12.96 12.77
C ILE A 86 -10.20 11.51 12.96
N PRO A 87 -9.81 10.85 14.08
CA PRO A 87 -10.32 9.52 14.38
C PRO A 87 -11.84 9.54 14.47
N LYS A 88 -12.51 8.65 13.79
CA LYS A 88 -13.93 8.40 13.99
C LYS A 88 -14.04 7.37 15.11
N PHE A 89 -14.53 7.81 16.24
CA PHE A 89 -14.85 6.95 17.35
C PHE A 89 -16.29 6.45 17.23
#